data_6cb3453104dbbb84299f946b031fe0b7
#
_entry.id   6cb3453104dbbb84299f946b031fe0b7
#
_cell.length_a   1.000
_cell.length_b   1.000
_cell.length_c   1.000
_cell.angle_alpha   90.00
_cell.angle_beta   90.00
_cell.angle_gamma   90.00
#
_symmetry.space_group_name_H-M   'P 1'
#
loop_
_entity.id
_entity.type
_entity.pdbx_description
1 polymer ?
#
loop_
_entity_poly.entity_id
_entity_poly.type
_entity_poly.pdbx_seq_one_letter_code
_entity_poly.pdbx_strand_id
1 'polypeptide(L)'
;MTPPPSPAPPADRRPAGGPVPAALIAQLASGPRALAMRLVVFLVLLTAAQVHDGSLHAASHWMILGGYALSSLWLGLVSLRRPAEATSWISTVLDAALAIYVVIEHMLAGSVGASAPGDVVSRLPAFLLLLQTGLTLRVMHTILFSVLVAGFWAVMLVVGLADPEIGAITSETIAHQAFGLLTFVAMSLFVIDGTLRLRSALREALRLEHERSALARFVPAGVDLVRGDGAAPLRSRHACLLALDIRGFSALTRVWGESEVVGWLLAVRALVHDTVDRHGGIVDKYVGDGVLAQFLDGTAAQQAAAALACADEISRRMEAANGERVARGLPALAVTVALHAGEVLVGVFDDGRRAEFTVLGPAMNALARIERRAKNDGLPLAASKRFLRSLGARAPADWRRLPRRAGEEDCPDLVAPARDSLASASL
;
A
#
# COMPACT_ATOMS: atom_id res chain seq x y z
N MET A 1 22.34 -32.44 29.57
CA MET A 1 21.24 -31.47 29.38
C MET A 1 21.71 -30.46 28.33
N THR A 2 21.26 -30.63 27.10
CA THR A 2 21.54 -29.70 25.99
C THR A 2 20.62 -28.48 26.17
N PRO A 3 21.12 -27.25 25.99
CA PRO A 3 20.29 -26.05 26.09
C PRO A 3 19.25 -26.05 24.95
N PRO A 4 18.05 -25.45 25.19
CA PRO A 4 17.02 -25.35 24.15
C PRO A 4 17.47 -24.47 23.01
N PRO A 5 16.99 -24.73 21.77
CA PRO A 5 17.37 -23.93 20.60
C PRO A 5 16.90 -22.49 20.75
N SER A 6 17.81 -21.58 20.39
CA SER A 6 17.56 -20.14 20.34
C SER A 6 16.32 -19.84 19.46
N PRO A 7 15.41 -18.94 19.87
CA PRO A 7 14.28 -18.55 19.05
C PRO A 7 14.77 -17.92 17.75
N ALA A 8 14.15 -18.29 16.64
CA ALA A 8 14.43 -17.72 15.32
C ALA A 8 14.32 -16.19 15.38
N PRO A 9 15.23 -15.47 14.71
CA PRO A 9 15.17 -14.01 14.65
C PRO A 9 13.84 -13.56 14.03
N PRO A 10 13.27 -12.44 14.50
CA PRO A 10 12.05 -11.89 13.91
C PRO A 10 12.29 -11.64 12.42
N ALA A 11 11.34 -12.08 11.60
CA ALA A 11 11.39 -11.92 10.16
C ALA A 11 11.80 -10.49 9.80
N ASP A 12 12.92 -10.40 9.10
CA ASP A 12 13.57 -9.19 8.62
C ASP A 12 12.55 -8.32 7.87
N ARG A 13 11.96 -7.33 8.54
CA ARG A 13 11.17 -6.29 7.92
C ARG A 13 12.15 -5.36 7.21
N ARG A 14 12.59 -5.79 6.04
CA ARG A 14 13.36 -4.94 5.13
C ARG A 14 12.62 -3.62 4.97
N PRO A 15 13.34 -2.49 5.01
CA PRO A 15 12.73 -1.19 4.73
C PRO A 15 12.08 -1.26 3.36
N ALA A 16 10.81 -0.84 3.27
CA ALA A 16 9.98 -0.87 2.07
C ALA A 16 10.42 0.20 1.05
N GLY A 17 11.68 0.13 0.61
CA GLY A 17 12.29 0.94 -0.46
C GLY A 17 12.70 0.07 -1.65
N GLY A 18 12.14 -1.12 -1.81
CA GLY A 18 12.38 -2.00 -2.95
C GLY A 18 11.70 -1.47 -4.22
N PRO A 19 12.23 -1.84 -5.41
CA PRO A 19 11.59 -1.52 -6.69
C PRO A 19 10.14 -2.00 -6.66
N VAL A 20 9.23 -1.21 -7.29
CA VAL A 20 7.81 -1.57 -7.46
C VAL A 20 7.71 -3.07 -7.65
N PRO A 21 6.98 -3.80 -6.80
CA PRO A 21 6.99 -5.25 -6.86
C PRO A 21 6.66 -5.69 -8.28
N ALA A 22 7.55 -6.45 -8.90
CA ALA A 22 7.32 -7.03 -10.22
C ALA A 22 5.97 -7.76 -10.27
N ALA A 23 5.48 -8.21 -9.11
CA ALA A 23 4.16 -8.74 -8.87
C ALA A 23 3.02 -7.79 -9.24
N LEU A 24 3.12 -6.48 -8.96
CA LEU A 24 2.05 -5.53 -9.29
C LEU A 24 1.99 -5.29 -10.81
N ILE A 25 3.15 -5.16 -11.47
CA ILE A 25 3.24 -5.07 -12.93
C ILE A 25 2.75 -6.39 -13.55
N ALA A 26 3.09 -7.54 -12.95
CA ALA A 26 2.61 -8.85 -13.39
C ALA A 26 1.09 -9.02 -13.20
N GLN A 27 0.50 -8.50 -12.14
CA GLN A 27 -0.95 -8.50 -11.93
C GLN A 27 -1.70 -7.62 -12.96
N LEU A 28 -1.15 -6.47 -13.33
CA LEU A 28 -1.71 -5.61 -14.37
C LEU A 28 -1.61 -6.26 -15.76
N ALA A 29 -0.57 -7.07 -15.99
CA ALA A 29 -0.30 -7.73 -17.26
C ALA A 29 -0.98 -9.09 -17.45
N SER A 30 -1.37 -9.78 -16.37
CA SER A 30 -1.84 -11.18 -16.38
C SER A 30 -3.29 -11.36 -15.91
N GLY A 31 -4.10 -10.31 -15.95
CA GLY A 31 -5.48 -10.35 -15.50
C GLY A 31 -6.50 -10.66 -16.61
N PRO A 32 -7.80 -10.70 -16.29
CA PRO A 32 -8.89 -10.90 -17.23
C PRO A 32 -8.89 -9.89 -18.39
N ARG A 33 -8.21 -8.74 -18.22
CA ARG A 33 -8.03 -7.72 -19.27
C ARG A 33 -7.15 -8.21 -20.43
N ALA A 34 -6.07 -8.94 -20.14
CA ALA A 34 -5.21 -9.49 -21.18
C ALA A 34 -5.97 -10.55 -22.00
N LEU A 35 -6.80 -11.37 -21.35
CA LEU A 35 -7.66 -12.33 -22.03
C LEU A 35 -8.74 -11.64 -22.88
N ALA A 36 -9.35 -10.56 -22.36
CA ALA A 36 -10.34 -9.77 -23.11
C ALA A 36 -9.73 -9.14 -24.37
N MET A 37 -8.51 -8.60 -24.29
CA MET A 37 -7.83 -8.03 -25.46
C MET A 37 -7.50 -9.10 -26.51
N ARG A 38 -7.11 -10.31 -26.10
CA ARG A 38 -6.91 -11.46 -27.00
C ARG A 38 -8.21 -11.87 -27.67
N LEU A 39 -9.31 -11.85 -26.95
CA LEU A 39 -10.62 -12.11 -27.50
C LEU A 39 -11.00 -11.08 -28.55
N VAL A 40 -10.70 -9.78 -28.34
CA VAL A 40 -10.93 -8.73 -29.34
C VAL A 40 -10.10 -9.00 -30.61
N VAL A 41 -8.80 -9.31 -30.47
CA VAL A 41 -7.95 -9.67 -31.60
C VAL A 41 -8.50 -10.91 -32.34
N PHE A 42 -8.92 -11.93 -31.60
CA PHE A 42 -9.54 -13.13 -32.16
C PHE A 42 -10.82 -12.80 -32.94
N LEU A 43 -11.70 -11.95 -32.42
CA LEU A 43 -12.92 -11.53 -33.08
C LEU A 43 -12.64 -10.73 -34.37
N VAL A 44 -11.63 -9.87 -34.35
CA VAL A 44 -11.19 -9.13 -35.57
C VAL A 44 -10.67 -10.11 -36.65
N LEU A 45 -9.86 -11.10 -36.25
CA LEU A 45 -9.38 -12.14 -37.17
C LEU A 45 -10.51 -13.01 -37.66
N LEU A 46 -11.47 -13.36 -36.81
CA LEU A 46 -12.64 -14.14 -37.18
C LEU A 46 -13.52 -13.40 -38.21
N THR A 47 -13.73 -12.09 -38.02
CA THR A 47 -14.48 -11.28 -39.00
C THR A 47 -13.75 -11.14 -40.32
N ALA A 48 -12.42 -10.99 -40.26
CA ALA A 48 -11.58 -10.95 -41.48
C ALA A 48 -11.66 -12.26 -42.27
N ALA A 49 -11.63 -13.41 -41.55
CA ALA A 49 -11.74 -14.72 -42.19
C ALA A 49 -13.13 -14.98 -42.82
N GLN A 50 -14.19 -14.37 -42.31
CA GLN A 50 -15.57 -14.51 -42.85
C GLN A 50 -15.75 -13.70 -44.16
N VAL A 51 -14.97 -12.65 -44.39
CA VAL A 51 -15.09 -11.80 -45.59
C VAL A 51 -14.42 -12.44 -46.79
N HIS A 52 -13.53 -13.40 -46.63
CA HIS A 52 -12.81 -14.11 -47.71
C HIS A 52 -13.49 -15.47 -47.98
N ASP A 53 -14.59 -15.47 -48.73
CA ASP A 53 -15.31 -16.67 -49.11
C ASP A 53 -14.57 -17.49 -50.20
N GLY A 54 -14.38 -18.79 -49.97
CA GLY A 54 -14.42 -19.79 -51.02
C GLY A 54 -13.14 -20.42 -51.52
N SER A 55 -12.01 -20.44 -50.76
CA SER A 55 -10.80 -21.14 -51.20
C SER A 55 -10.33 -22.23 -50.23
N LEU A 56 -9.50 -23.17 -50.72
CA LEU A 56 -8.80 -24.22 -49.93
C LEU A 56 -8.01 -23.61 -48.74
N HIS A 57 -7.74 -22.32 -48.72
CA HIS A 57 -7.11 -21.59 -47.64
C HIS A 57 -8.02 -21.37 -46.43
N ALA A 58 -9.34 -21.44 -46.59
CA ALA A 58 -10.28 -21.27 -45.45
C ALA A 58 -10.05 -22.29 -44.32
N ALA A 59 -9.69 -23.52 -44.66
CA ALA A 59 -9.42 -24.56 -43.63
C ALA A 59 -8.16 -24.23 -42.78
N SER A 60 -7.10 -23.69 -43.42
CA SER A 60 -5.88 -23.29 -42.70
C SER A 60 -6.13 -22.12 -41.75
N HIS A 61 -6.95 -21.13 -42.12
CA HIS A 61 -7.35 -20.02 -41.29
C HIS A 61 -8.07 -20.50 -39.99
N TRP A 62 -9.05 -21.40 -40.18
CA TRP A 62 -9.79 -21.96 -39.02
C TRP A 62 -8.90 -22.76 -38.09
N MET A 63 -7.94 -23.55 -38.62
CA MET A 63 -7.00 -24.29 -37.79
C MET A 63 -6.08 -23.36 -36.97
N ILE A 64 -5.60 -22.27 -37.55
CA ILE A 64 -4.71 -21.35 -36.87
C ILE A 64 -5.46 -20.48 -35.88
N LEU A 65 -6.64 -19.97 -36.24
CA LEU A 65 -7.52 -19.27 -35.31
C LEU A 65 -7.93 -20.15 -34.13
N GLY A 66 -8.30 -21.39 -34.40
CA GLY A 66 -8.63 -22.37 -33.38
C GLY A 66 -7.44 -22.68 -32.46
N GLY A 67 -6.26 -22.90 -33.03
CA GLY A 67 -5.01 -23.10 -32.30
C GLY A 67 -4.64 -21.90 -31.40
N TYR A 68 -4.77 -20.69 -31.93
CA TYR A 68 -4.55 -19.45 -31.16
C TYR A 68 -5.56 -19.30 -30.01
N ALA A 69 -6.84 -19.53 -30.26
CA ALA A 69 -7.87 -19.48 -29.24
C ALA A 69 -7.62 -20.47 -28.11
N LEU A 70 -7.34 -21.75 -28.45
CA LEU A 70 -7.05 -22.81 -27.50
C LEU A 70 -5.79 -22.52 -26.68
N SER A 71 -4.72 -22.09 -27.32
CA SER A 71 -3.47 -21.75 -26.64
C SER A 71 -3.61 -20.50 -25.74
N SER A 72 -4.38 -19.50 -26.17
CA SER A 72 -4.69 -18.32 -25.38
C SER A 72 -5.53 -18.66 -24.15
N LEU A 73 -6.53 -19.53 -24.31
CA LEU A 73 -7.34 -20.02 -23.19
C LEU A 73 -6.50 -20.84 -22.20
N TRP A 74 -5.65 -21.76 -22.73
CA TRP A 74 -4.75 -22.56 -21.91
C TRP A 74 -3.77 -21.69 -21.12
N LEU A 75 -3.13 -20.72 -21.77
CA LEU A 75 -2.24 -19.76 -21.11
C LEU A 75 -2.98 -18.91 -20.05
N GLY A 76 -4.23 -18.49 -20.35
CA GLY A 76 -5.08 -17.80 -19.40
C GLY A 76 -5.34 -18.64 -18.14
N LEU A 77 -5.69 -19.91 -18.31
CA LEU A 77 -5.93 -20.84 -17.19
C LEU A 77 -4.65 -21.14 -16.39
N VAL A 78 -3.52 -21.30 -17.05
CA VAL A 78 -2.23 -21.52 -16.38
C VAL A 78 -1.80 -20.27 -15.61
N SER A 79 -2.02 -19.09 -16.16
CA SER A 79 -1.68 -17.82 -15.49
C SER A 79 -2.49 -17.56 -14.22
N LEU A 80 -3.71 -18.10 -14.12
CA LEU A 80 -4.52 -18.04 -12.90
C LEU A 80 -3.96 -18.93 -11.79
N ARG A 81 -3.25 -20.01 -12.15
CA ARG A 81 -2.71 -21.00 -11.20
C ARG A 81 -1.26 -20.75 -10.83
N ARG A 82 -0.48 -20.18 -11.73
CA ARG A 82 0.96 -19.89 -11.55
C ARG A 82 1.32 -18.62 -12.32
N PRO A 83 1.56 -17.50 -11.65
CA PRO A 83 2.17 -16.32 -12.26
C PRO A 83 3.64 -16.62 -12.55
N ALA A 84 3.93 -17.35 -13.64
CA ALA A 84 5.29 -17.65 -14.04
C ALA A 84 5.73 -16.68 -15.14
N GLU A 85 6.94 -16.14 -15.04
CA GLU A 85 7.57 -15.33 -16.10
C GLU A 85 7.63 -16.10 -17.44
N ALA A 86 7.84 -17.42 -17.38
CA ALA A 86 7.88 -18.29 -18.54
C ALA A 86 6.58 -18.25 -19.37
N THR A 87 5.40 -18.25 -18.72
CA THR A 87 4.11 -18.18 -19.44
C THR A 87 3.96 -16.88 -20.21
N SER A 88 4.57 -15.80 -19.75
CA SER A 88 4.55 -14.50 -20.42
C SER A 88 5.40 -14.48 -21.69
N TRP A 89 6.58 -15.12 -21.68
CA TRP A 89 7.42 -15.24 -22.89
C TRP A 89 6.77 -16.12 -23.95
N ILE A 90 6.21 -17.27 -23.54
CA ILE A 90 5.46 -18.17 -24.44
C ILE A 90 4.30 -17.42 -25.09
N SER A 91 3.57 -16.62 -24.31
CA SER A 91 2.50 -15.77 -24.81
C SER A 91 2.98 -14.80 -25.92
N THR A 92 4.10 -14.12 -25.68
CA THR A 92 4.65 -13.15 -26.64
C THR A 92 5.10 -13.83 -27.94
N VAL A 93 5.75 -14.98 -27.84
CA VAL A 93 6.17 -15.77 -29.00
C VAL A 93 4.95 -16.26 -29.80
N LEU A 94 3.90 -16.70 -29.13
CA LEU A 94 2.66 -17.13 -29.77
C LEU A 94 1.97 -15.97 -30.52
N ASP A 95 1.88 -14.80 -29.88
CA ASP A 95 1.32 -13.60 -30.50
C ASP A 95 2.15 -13.14 -31.71
N ALA A 96 3.48 -13.25 -31.62
CA ALA A 96 4.39 -12.97 -32.74
C ALA A 96 4.21 -13.98 -33.89
N ALA A 97 4.07 -15.27 -33.57
CA ALA A 97 3.85 -16.30 -34.59
C ALA A 97 2.53 -16.07 -35.34
N LEU A 98 1.47 -15.66 -34.64
CA LEU A 98 0.20 -15.30 -35.29
C LEU A 98 0.35 -14.04 -36.19
N ALA A 99 1.04 -13.01 -35.68
CA ALA A 99 1.31 -11.82 -36.50
C ALA A 99 2.12 -12.12 -37.75
N ILE A 100 3.15 -12.97 -37.63
CA ILE A 100 3.97 -13.45 -38.78
C ILE A 100 3.11 -14.19 -39.79
N TYR A 101 2.24 -15.10 -39.30
CA TYR A 101 1.32 -15.83 -40.18
C TYR A 101 0.44 -14.89 -40.99
N VAL A 102 -0.16 -13.87 -40.35
CA VAL A 102 -0.98 -12.86 -41.02
C VAL A 102 -0.18 -12.09 -42.09
N VAL A 103 1.11 -11.79 -41.82
CA VAL A 103 2.00 -11.14 -42.80
C VAL A 103 2.28 -12.06 -43.97
N ILE A 104 2.57 -13.35 -43.75
CA ILE A 104 2.82 -14.33 -44.83
C ILE A 104 1.60 -14.44 -45.73
N GLU A 105 0.45 -14.66 -45.11
CA GLU A 105 -0.80 -14.79 -45.86
C GLU A 105 -1.07 -13.57 -46.73
N HIS A 106 -0.88 -12.38 -46.20
CA HIS A 106 -1.03 -11.14 -46.96
C HIS A 106 -0.04 -11.05 -48.14
N MET A 107 1.19 -11.53 -47.98
CA MET A 107 2.18 -11.56 -49.03
C MET A 107 1.83 -12.57 -50.14
N LEU A 108 1.29 -13.74 -49.77
CA LEU A 108 0.89 -14.79 -50.70
C LEU A 108 -0.43 -14.44 -51.43
N ALA A 109 -1.37 -13.78 -50.77
CA ALA A 109 -2.64 -13.35 -51.35
C ALA A 109 -2.52 -12.13 -52.28
N GLY A 110 -1.49 -11.31 -52.10
CA GLY A 110 -1.24 -10.10 -52.88
C GLY A 110 -0.93 -10.31 -54.38
N SER A 111 -0.86 -11.58 -54.84
CA SER A 111 -0.72 -11.93 -56.25
C SER A 111 -2.04 -11.85 -57.05
N VAL A 112 -3.18 -11.68 -56.36
CA VAL A 112 -4.51 -11.68 -56.98
C VAL A 112 -5.24 -10.36 -56.69
N GLY A 113 -4.85 -9.29 -57.37
CA GLY A 113 -5.58 -8.02 -57.42
C GLY A 113 -5.22 -6.98 -56.34
N ALA A 114 -4.27 -6.13 -56.65
CA ALA A 114 -3.67 -5.11 -55.78
C ALA A 114 -4.58 -3.91 -55.37
N SER A 115 -5.87 -3.97 -55.59
CA SER A 115 -6.78 -2.84 -55.38
C SER A 115 -8.02 -3.14 -54.53
N ALA A 116 -8.04 -4.23 -53.79
CA ALA A 116 -9.18 -4.57 -52.93
C ALA A 116 -9.13 -3.83 -51.58
N PRO A 117 -10.27 -3.28 -51.08
CA PRO A 117 -10.33 -2.62 -49.75
C PRO A 117 -9.94 -3.52 -48.59
N GLY A 118 -9.80 -4.85 -48.78
CA GLY A 118 -9.37 -5.83 -47.80
C GLY A 118 -7.90 -5.73 -47.41
N ASP A 119 -7.07 -5.06 -48.17
CA ASP A 119 -5.63 -4.98 -47.94
C ASP A 119 -5.24 -4.23 -46.64
N VAL A 120 -6.01 -3.22 -46.27
CA VAL A 120 -5.79 -2.48 -45.03
C VAL A 120 -6.24 -3.29 -43.80
N VAL A 121 -7.25 -4.15 -43.95
CA VAL A 121 -7.82 -4.95 -42.84
C VAL A 121 -6.90 -6.11 -42.47
N SER A 122 -6.17 -6.70 -43.43
CA SER A 122 -5.33 -7.89 -43.19
C SER A 122 -4.08 -7.61 -42.35
N ARG A 123 -3.55 -6.38 -42.33
CA ARG A 123 -2.39 -5.99 -41.50
C ARG A 123 -2.77 -5.56 -40.07
N LEU A 124 -4.00 -5.15 -39.89
CA LEU A 124 -4.51 -4.65 -38.61
C LEU A 124 -4.23 -5.58 -37.39
N PRO A 125 -4.37 -6.92 -37.51
CA PRO A 125 -4.08 -7.82 -36.39
C PRO A 125 -2.65 -7.74 -35.85
N ALA A 126 -1.65 -7.58 -36.72
CA ALA A 126 -0.27 -7.45 -36.30
C ALA A 126 -0.04 -6.17 -35.46
N PHE A 127 -0.68 -5.06 -35.82
CA PHE A 127 -0.64 -3.80 -35.08
C PHE A 127 -1.42 -3.91 -33.76
N LEU A 128 -2.56 -4.59 -33.72
CA LEU A 128 -3.33 -4.83 -32.50
C LEU A 128 -2.54 -5.69 -31.50
N LEU A 129 -1.86 -6.74 -31.96
CA LEU A 129 -0.99 -7.58 -31.13
C LEU A 129 0.23 -6.81 -30.62
N LEU A 130 0.81 -5.93 -31.44
CA LEU A 130 1.88 -5.03 -31.00
C LEU A 130 1.40 -4.10 -29.89
N LEU A 131 0.25 -3.46 -30.06
CA LEU A 131 -0.34 -2.58 -29.05
C LEU A 131 -0.66 -3.34 -27.78
N GLN A 132 -1.26 -4.52 -27.89
CA GLN A 132 -1.54 -5.40 -26.75
C GLN A 132 -0.26 -5.72 -25.99
N THR A 133 0.82 -6.09 -26.69
CA THR A 133 2.11 -6.42 -26.06
C THR A 133 2.69 -5.20 -25.34
N GLY A 134 2.60 -4.00 -25.95
CA GLY A 134 3.03 -2.75 -25.31
C GLY A 134 2.26 -2.42 -24.03
N LEU A 135 0.94 -2.66 -24.01
CA LEU A 135 0.08 -2.42 -22.85
C LEU A 135 0.41 -3.36 -21.68
N THR A 136 1.17 -4.43 -21.88
CA THR A 136 1.66 -5.26 -20.76
C THR A 136 2.75 -4.56 -19.92
N LEU A 137 3.25 -3.40 -20.37
CA LEU A 137 4.34 -2.65 -19.75
C LEU A 137 5.67 -3.42 -19.62
N ARG A 138 5.82 -4.48 -20.41
CA ARG A 138 7.03 -5.31 -20.46
C ARG A 138 7.84 -4.99 -21.70
N VAL A 139 8.72 -4.00 -21.61
CA VAL A 139 9.51 -3.47 -22.72
C VAL A 139 10.24 -4.57 -23.51
N MET A 140 10.85 -5.54 -22.83
CA MET A 140 11.58 -6.63 -23.49
C MET A 140 10.67 -7.52 -24.33
N HIS A 141 9.41 -7.72 -23.92
CA HIS A 141 8.41 -8.49 -24.69
C HIS A 141 8.00 -7.71 -25.93
N THR A 142 7.80 -6.39 -25.80
CA THR A 142 7.46 -5.52 -26.92
C THR A 142 8.60 -5.49 -27.94
N ILE A 143 9.85 -5.38 -27.48
CA ILE A 143 11.04 -5.43 -28.35
C ILE A 143 11.13 -6.79 -29.05
N LEU A 144 11.01 -7.91 -28.32
CA LEU A 144 11.07 -9.25 -28.91
C LEU A 144 9.98 -9.44 -29.97
N PHE A 145 8.74 -9.08 -29.66
CA PHE A 145 7.62 -9.15 -30.61
C PHE A 145 7.94 -8.36 -31.88
N SER A 146 8.37 -7.10 -31.73
CA SER A 146 8.68 -6.20 -32.84
C SER A 146 9.81 -6.72 -33.71
N VAL A 147 10.88 -7.24 -33.08
CA VAL A 147 12.03 -7.80 -33.80
C VAL A 147 11.66 -9.07 -34.58
N LEU A 148 10.88 -9.96 -33.97
CA LEU A 148 10.44 -11.19 -34.62
C LEU A 148 9.57 -10.89 -35.83
N VAL A 149 8.55 -10.04 -35.69
CA VAL A 149 7.62 -9.72 -36.78
C VAL A 149 8.29 -8.90 -37.86
N ALA A 150 8.98 -7.80 -37.54
CA ALA A 150 9.66 -6.96 -38.53
C ALA A 150 10.81 -7.68 -39.21
N GLY A 151 11.60 -8.48 -38.45
CA GLY A 151 12.71 -9.26 -38.98
C GLY A 151 12.23 -10.30 -39.99
N PHE A 152 11.16 -11.06 -39.61
CA PHE A 152 10.57 -12.03 -40.54
C PHE A 152 10.00 -11.36 -41.80
N TRP A 153 9.29 -10.24 -41.64
CA TRP A 153 8.74 -9.47 -42.75
C TRP A 153 9.85 -8.96 -43.71
N ALA A 154 10.94 -8.45 -43.11
CA ALA A 154 12.11 -8.01 -43.92
C ALA A 154 12.76 -9.16 -44.66
N VAL A 155 12.92 -10.33 -44.06
CA VAL A 155 13.47 -11.53 -44.71
C VAL A 155 12.59 -11.94 -45.88
N MET A 156 11.27 -11.99 -45.72
CA MET A 156 10.33 -12.37 -46.78
C MET A 156 10.34 -11.34 -47.92
N LEU A 157 10.49 -10.05 -47.60
CA LEU A 157 10.63 -9.00 -48.62
C LEU A 157 11.93 -9.19 -49.44
N VAL A 158 13.05 -9.51 -48.80
CA VAL A 158 14.34 -9.78 -49.47
C VAL A 158 14.27 -11.01 -50.34
N VAL A 159 13.65 -12.10 -49.87
CA VAL A 159 13.45 -13.34 -50.63
C VAL A 159 12.60 -13.08 -51.89
N GLY A 160 11.49 -12.33 -51.74
CA GLY A 160 10.64 -11.95 -52.87
C GLY A 160 11.32 -11.06 -53.88
N LEU A 161 12.32 -10.23 -53.48
CA LEU A 161 13.16 -9.45 -54.38
C LEU A 161 14.20 -10.32 -55.14
N ALA A 162 14.70 -11.37 -54.45
CA ALA A 162 15.75 -12.23 -55.04
C ALA A 162 15.21 -13.26 -56.03
N ASP A 163 13.98 -13.72 -55.86
CA ASP A 163 13.33 -14.73 -56.70
C ASP A 163 11.89 -14.33 -57.04
N PRO A 164 11.69 -13.61 -58.18
CA PRO A 164 10.37 -13.17 -58.61
C PRO A 164 9.40 -14.31 -58.96
N GLU A 165 9.88 -15.56 -59.18
CA GLU A 165 9.03 -16.70 -59.50
C GLU A 165 8.33 -17.31 -58.25
N ILE A 166 8.87 -17.07 -57.08
CA ILE A 166 8.28 -17.59 -55.80
C ILE A 166 6.99 -16.88 -55.41
N GLY A 167 6.70 -15.74 -55.98
CA GLY A 167 5.40 -15.11 -55.93
C GLY A 167 5.32 -14.09 -57.06
N ALA A 168 4.24 -14.03 -57.80
CA ALA A 168 4.03 -13.05 -58.86
C ALA A 168 4.05 -11.59 -58.32
N ILE A 169 5.23 -11.18 -57.77
CA ILE A 169 5.41 -9.94 -57.04
C ILE A 169 5.74 -8.85 -58.05
N THR A 170 4.78 -8.01 -58.31
CA THR A 170 4.99 -6.80 -59.13
C THR A 170 5.77 -5.76 -58.32
N SER A 171 6.44 -4.83 -59.00
CA SER A 171 7.15 -3.71 -58.39
C SER A 171 6.24 -2.88 -57.45
N GLU A 172 4.97 -2.80 -57.78
CA GLU A 172 3.94 -2.14 -56.95
C GLU A 172 3.67 -2.88 -55.65
N THR A 173 3.58 -4.21 -55.66
CA THR A 173 3.43 -5.05 -54.48
C THR A 173 4.64 -4.91 -53.56
N ILE A 174 5.87 -4.85 -54.12
CA ILE A 174 7.09 -4.64 -53.30
C ILE A 174 7.04 -3.29 -52.60
N ALA A 175 6.67 -2.23 -53.29
CA ALA A 175 6.56 -0.89 -52.69
C ALA A 175 5.54 -0.86 -51.53
N HIS A 176 4.38 -1.50 -51.70
CA HIS A 176 3.36 -1.62 -50.66
C HIS A 176 3.84 -2.43 -49.44
N GLN A 177 4.58 -3.52 -49.68
CA GLN A 177 5.13 -4.34 -48.59
C GLN A 177 6.24 -3.60 -47.83
N ALA A 178 7.14 -2.91 -48.54
CA ALA A 178 8.17 -2.08 -47.94
C ALA A 178 7.58 -0.94 -47.12
N PHE A 179 6.52 -0.28 -47.63
CA PHE A 179 5.81 0.75 -46.87
C PHE A 179 5.11 0.18 -45.63
N GLY A 180 4.50 -1.02 -45.72
CA GLY A 180 3.91 -1.72 -44.60
C GLY A 180 4.93 -2.05 -43.50
N LEU A 181 6.10 -2.58 -43.88
CA LEU A 181 7.20 -2.84 -42.97
C LEU A 181 7.71 -1.55 -42.30
N LEU A 182 7.90 -0.49 -43.07
CA LEU A 182 8.33 0.80 -42.52
C LEU A 182 7.31 1.34 -41.49
N THR A 183 6.02 1.25 -41.82
CA THR A 183 4.93 1.67 -40.92
C THR A 183 4.91 0.83 -39.65
N PHE A 184 5.10 -0.49 -39.77
CA PHE A 184 5.15 -1.39 -38.59
C PHE A 184 6.36 -1.08 -37.70
N VAL A 185 7.54 -0.85 -38.27
CA VAL A 185 8.74 -0.46 -37.52
C VAL A 185 8.54 0.88 -36.81
N ALA A 186 8.01 1.89 -37.53
CA ALA A 186 7.71 3.18 -36.91
C ALA A 186 6.73 3.04 -35.76
N MET A 187 5.63 2.27 -35.94
CA MET A 187 4.66 2.02 -34.88
C MET A 187 5.27 1.26 -33.70
N SER A 188 6.16 0.29 -33.98
CA SER A 188 6.89 -0.44 -32.94
C SER A 188 7.74 0.50 -32.07
N LEU A 189 8.43 1.45 -32.68
CA LEU A 189 9.21 2.45 -31.94
C LEU A 189 8.31 3.36 -31.09
N PHE A 190 7.16 3.79 -31.62
CA PHE A 190 6.19 4.55 -30.83
C PHE A 190 5.62 3.76 -29.65
N VAL A 191 5.28 2.48 -29.86
CA VAL A 191 4.76 1.64 -28.79
C VAL A 191 5.82 1.36 -27.72
N ILE A 192 7.08 1.14 -28.13
CA ILE A 192 8.20 0.96 -27.19
C ILE A 192 8.43 2.23 -26.39
N ASP A 193 8.51 3.40 -27.04
CA ASP A 193 8.67 4.70 -26.35
C ASP A 193 7.50 4.98 -25.40
N GLY A 194 6.26 4.78 -25.86
CA GLY A 194 5.05 4.91 -25.02
C GLY A 194 5.08 3.98 -23.83
N THR A 195 5.51 2.72 -24.00
CA THR A 195 5.66 1.74 -22.92
C THR A 195 6.71 2.20 -21.90
N LEU A 196 7.85 2.74 -22.34
CA LEU A 196 8.90 3.28 -21.48
C LEU A 196 8.41 4.49 -20.68
N ARG A 197 7.74 5.44 -21.33
CA ARG A 197 7.18 6.64 -20.68
C ARG A 197 6.10 6.28 -19.66
N LEU A 198 5.16 5.41 -20.02
CA LEU A 198 4.10 4.99 -19.12
C LEU A 198 4.65 4.24 -17.93
N ARG A 199 5.67 3.39 -18.14
CA ARG A 199 6.34 2.69 -17.04
C ARG A 199 7.10 3.64 -16.11
N SER A 200 7.76 4.66 -16.63
CA SER A 200 8.45 5.67 -15.81
C SER A 200 7.46 6.52 -15.00
N ALA A 201 6.38 6.97 -15.62
CA ALA A 201 5.33 7.73 -14.94
C ALA A 201 4.65 6.91 -13.82
N LEU A 202 4.36 5.63 -14.07
CA LEU A 202 3.79 4.74 -13.06
C LEU A 202 4.75 4.52 -11.89
N ARG A 203 6.04 4.34 -12.15
CA ARG A 203 7.06 4.21 -11.09
C ARG A 203 7.16 5.45 -10.24
N GLU A 204 7.13 6.62 -10.85
CA GLU A 204 7.18 7.90 -10.13
C GLU A 204 5.93 8.11 -9.28
N ALA A 205 4.74 7.84 -9.83
CA ALA A 205 3.49 7.93 -9.07
C ALA A 205 3.49 7.01 -7.85
N LEU A 206 3.94 5.76 -8.01
CA LEU A 206 4.03 4.80 -6.89
C LEU A 206 5.11 5.21 -5.87
N ARG A 207 6.21 5.81 -6.33
CA ARG A 207 7.24 6.35 -5.44
C ARG A 207 6.70 7.48 -4.58
N LEU A 208 6.03 8.46 -5.21
CA LEU A 208 5.40 9.57 -4.49
C LEU A 208 4.34 9.08 -3.48
N GLU A 209 3.55 8.08 -3.85
CA GLU A 209 2.57 7.47 -2.93
C GLU A 209 3.25 6.78 -1.74
N HIS A 210 4.37 6.09 -1.97
CA HIS A 210 5.18 5.49 -0.89
C HIS A 210 5.79 6.55 0.03
N GLU A 211 6.36 7.60 -0.54
CA GLU A 211 6.92 8.73 0.22
C GLU A 211 5.82 9.41 1.04
N ARG A 212 4.66 9.65 0.43
CA ARG A 212 3.49 10.19 1.13
C ARG A 212 3.00 9.29 2.27
N SER A 213 2.91 7.99 2.03
CA SER A 213 2.52 7.01 3.05
C SER A 213 3.54 6.89 4.18
N ALA A 214 4.82 7.05 3.87
CA ALA A 214 5.88 7.10 4.88
C ALA A 214 5.78 8.36 5.75
N LEU A 215 5.51 9.51 5.14
CA LEU A 215 5.31 10.78 5.85
C LEU A 215 4.01 10.78 6.67
N ALA A 216 2.96 10.12 6.19
CA ALA A 216 1.70 10.01 6.92
C ALA A 216 1.84 9.32 8.30
N ARG A 217 2.88 8.51 8.50
CA ARG A 217 3.17 7.89 9.81
C ARG A 217 3.64 8.90 10.88
N PHE A 218 4.09 10.07 10.46
CA PHE A 218 4.53 11.13 11.36
C PHE A 218 3.42 12.15 11.67
N VAL A 219 2.25 11.96 11.06
CA VAL A 219 1.07 12.81 11.26
C VAL A 219 0.03 12.01 12.01
N PRO A 220 -0.51 12.52 13.14
CA PRO A 220 -1.57 11.86 13.88
C PRO A 220 -2.81 11.62 13.00
N ALA A 221 -3.49 10.48 13.22
CA ALA A 221 -4.73 10.16 12.54
C ALA A 221 -5.78 11.26 12.79
N GLY A 222 -6.52 11.68 11.74
CA GLY A 222 -7.53 12.73 11.83
C GLY A 222 -7.06 14.12 11.42
N VAL A 223 -5.79 14.30 11.03
CA VAL A 223 -5.29 15.54 10.45
C VAL A 223 -5.33 15.44 8.93
N ASP A 224 -6.30 16.12 8.32
CA ASP A 224 -6.41 16.22 6.86
C ASP A 224 -5.34 17.21 6.33
N LEU A 225 -4.10 16.73 6.15
CA LEU A 225 -3.01 17.51 5.54
C LEU A 225 -3.21 17.75 4.03
N VAL A 226 -4.28 17.20 3.45
CA VAL A 226 -4.47 17.13 2.00
C VAL A 226 -5.25 18.30 1.43
N ARG A 227 -5.91 19.09 2.25
CA ARG A 227 -6.56 20.32 1.76
C ARG A 227 -5.55 21.44 1.67
N GLY A 228 -5.02 21.58 0.47
CA GLY A 228 -3.95 22.40 0.00
C GLY A 228 -4.05 23.92 0.13
N ASP A 229 -4.66 24.45 1.18
CA ASP A 229 -4.67 25.88 1.48
C ASP A 229 -4.32 26.11 2.95
N GLY A 230 -3.01 26.13 3.22
CA GLY A 230 -2.49 26.61 4.50
C GLY A 230 -2.70 25.67 5.68
N ALA A 231 -1.80 25.75 6.67
CA ALA A 231 -1.90 25.04 7.93
C ALA A 231 -3.31 25.18 8.54
N ALA A 232 -3.92 24.06 8.95
CA ALA A 232 -5.21 24.08 9.61
C ALA A 232 -5.18 25.11 10.75
N PRO A 233 -6.10 26.09 10.78
CA PRO A 233 -6.02 27.19 11.72
C PRO A 233 -6.03 26.67 13.14
N LEU A 234 -5.16 27.23 13.99
CA LEU A 234 -5.15 26.94 15.42
C LEU A 234 -6.52 27.22 16.03
N ARG A 235 -7.08 26.22 16.71
CA ARG A 235 -8.41 26.35 17.31
C ARG A 235 -8.36 26.03 18.81
N SER A 236 -8.98 26.88 19.62
CA SER A 236 -9.25 26.56 21.02
C SER A 236 -10.41 25.58 21.09
N ARG A 237 -10.17 24.43 21.75
CA ARG A 237 -11.16 23.37 21.93
C ARG A 237 -11.04 22.76 23.31
N HIS A 238 -12.17 22.28 23.84
CA HIS A 238 -12.15 21.39 24.98
C HIS A 238 -11.55 20.04 24.58
N ALA A 239 -10.68 19.50 25.40
CA ALA A 239 -10.09 18.17 25.25
C ALA A 239 -10.04 17.42 26.56
N CYS A 240 -10.20 16.09 26.48
CA CYS A 240 -9.74 15.22 27.53
C CYS A 240 -8.38 14.66 27.13
N LEU A 241 -7.43 14.74 28.06
CA LEU A 241 -6.02 14.42 27.85
C LEU A 241 -5.66 13.20 28.69
N LEU A 242 -4.83 12.33 28.12
CA LEU A 242 -4.26 11.14 28.77
C LEU A 242 -2.74 11.21 28.65
N ALA A 243 -2.04 11.08 29.79
CA ALA A 243 -0.61 10.81 29.81
C ALA A 243 -0.38 9.43 30.44
N LEU A 244 0.50 8.64 29.85
CA LEU A 244 0.95 7.36 30.35
C LEU A 244 2.46 7.35 30.43
N ASP A 245 3.01 6.73 31.50
CA ASP A 245 4.43 6.58 31.68
C ASP A 245 4.78 5.22 32.30
N ILE A 246 5.95 4.66 31.94
CA ILE A 246 6.40 3.36 32.46
C ILE A 246 7.22 3.59 33.73
N ARG A 247 6.81 2.95 34.84
CA ARG A 247 7.51 3.12 36.10
C ARG A 247 8.87 2.48 36.10
N GLY A 248 9.86 3.22 36.57
CA GLY A 248 11.20 2.71 36.74
C GLY A 248 11.93 2.36 35.45
N PHE A 249 11.52 2.91 34.30
CA PHE A 249 12.08 2.61 32.99
C PHE A 249 13.62 2.73 32.96
N SER A 250 14.19 3.80 33.51
CA SER A 250 15.63 3.99 33.60
C SER A 250 16.35 2.92 34.47
N ALA A 251 15.67 2.34 35.45
CA ALA A 251 16.23 1.25 36.24
C ALA A 251 16.19 -0.07 35.44
N LEU A 252 15.12 -0.31 34.70
CA LEU A 252 15.01 -1.47 33.80
C LEU A 252 16.10 -1.46 32.74
N THR A 253 16.39 -0.32 32.12
CA THR A 253 17.44 -0.18 31.09
C THR A 253 18.83 -0.53 31.64
N ARG A 254 19.10 -0.20 32.90
CA ARG A 254 20.38 -0.55 33.53
C ARG A 254 20.56 -2.04 33.81
N VAL A 255 19.44 -2.77 34.05
CA VAL A 255 19.48 -4.18 34.44
C VAL A 255 19.41 -5.11 33.23
N TRP A 256 18.57 -4.78 32.22
CA TRP A 256 18.21 -5.69 31.13
C TRP A 256 18.84 -5.35 29.78
N GLY A 257 19.60 -4.25 29.68
CA GLY A 257 20.20 -3.78 28.46
C GLY A 257 19.23 -2.97 27.56
N GLU A 258 19.84 -2.12 26.74
CA GLU A 258 19.08 -1.14 25.94
C GLU A 258 18.17 -1.79 24.88
N SER A 259 18.67 -2.77 24.16
CA SER A 259 17.95 -3.40 23.04
C SER A 259 16.68 -4.10 23.46
N GLU A 260 16.71 -4.85 24.58
CA GLU A 260 15.54 -5.54 25.11
C GLU A 260 14.49 -4.56 25.61
N VAL A 261 14.94 -3.56 26.38
CA VAL A 261 14.02 -2.55 26.96
C VAL A 261 13.40 -1.68 25.90
N VAL A 262 14.09 -1.37 24.79
CA VAL A 262 13.52 -0.71 23.62
C VAL A 262 12.42 -1.58 22.98
N GLY A 263 12.65 -2.89 22.86
CA GLY A 263 11.61 -3.83 22.38
C GLY A 263 10.35 -3.81 23.26
N TRP A 264 10.52 -3.75 24.59
CA TRP A 264 9.41 -3.64 25.52
C TRP A 264 8.68 -2.29 25.41
N LEU A 265 9.43 -1.20 25.30
CA LEU A 265 8.87 0.14 25.07
C LEU A 265 8.00 0.18 23.81
N LEU A 266 8.51 -0.37 22.72
CA LEU A 266 7.75 -0.42 21.45
C LEU A 266 6.48 -1.26 21.56
N ALA A 267 6.52 -2.37 22.30
CA ALA A 267 5.34 -3.19 22.57
C ALA A 267 4.28 -2.43 23.40
N VAL A 268 4.69 -1.72 24.47
CA VAL A 268 3.79 -0.87 25.27
C VAL A 268 3.20 0.25 24.41
N ARG A 269 4.02 0.95 23.62
CA ARG A 269 3.56 2.00 22.73
C ARG A 269 2.54 1.49 21.72
N ALA A 270 2.77 0.32 21.12
CA ALA A 270 1.83 -0.29 20.17
C ALA A 270 0.50 -0.65 20.84
N LEU A 271 0.53 -1.22 22.05
CA LEU A 271 -0.65 -1.54 22.85
C LEU A 271 -1.46 -0.28 23.17
N VAL A 272 -0.79 0.78 23.61
CA VAL A 272 -1.43 2.05 24.00
C VAL A 272 -2.01 2.75 22.76
N HIS A 273 -1.25 2.83 21.68
CA HIS A 273 -1.69 3.45 20.43
C HIS A 273 -2.97 2.79 19.88
N ASP A 274 -2.94 1.46 19.75
CA ASP A 274 -4.08 0.65 19.31
C ASP A 274 -5.32 0.82 20.24
N THR A 275 -5.11 0.98 21.53
CA THR A 275 -6.21 1.19 22.48
C THR A 275 -6.76 2.62 22.37
N VAL A 276 -5.91 3.62 22.25
CA VAL A 276 -6.30 5.02 22.04
C VAL A 276 -7.14 5.17 20.76
N ASP A 277 -6.67 4.60 19.66
CA ASP A 277 -7.40 4.64 18.38
C ASP A 277 -8.79 4.00 18.49
N ARG A 278 -8.90 2.83 19.12
CA ARG A 278 -10.20 2.15 19.33
C ARG A 278 -11.20 2.96 20.12
N HIS A 279 -10.73 3.82 21.02
CA HIS A 279 -11.59 4.71 21.80
C HIS A 279 -11.77 6.11 21.18
N GLY A 280 -11.37 6.30 19.91
CA GLY A 280 -11.51 7.57 19.18
C GLY A 280 -10.59 8.67 19.71
N GLY A 281 -9.50 8.30 20.38
CA GLY A 281 -8.44 9.22 20.77
C GLY A 281 -7.37 9.35 19.69
N ILE A 282 -6.49 10.32 19.86
CA ILE A 282 -5.34 10.57 19.00
C ILE A 282 -4.09 10.57 19.87
N VAL A 283 -3.09 9.76 19.53
CA VAL A 283 -1.76 9.84 20.15
C VAL A 283 -1.07 11.09 19.59
N ASP A 284 -0.82 12.08 20.45
CA ASP A 284 -0.18 13.33 20.08
C ASP A 284 1.33 13.14 19.88
N LYS A 285 2.00 12.63 20.90
CA LYS A 285 3.44 12.36 20.83
C LYS A 285 3.91 11.34 21.87
N TYR A 286 5.10 10.84 21.64
CA TYR A 286 5.85 10.05 22.62
C TYR A 286 6.92 10.93 23.27
N VAL A 287 6.98 10.92 24.60
CA VAL A 287 7.95 11.71 25.38
C VAL A 287 8.77 10.75 26.23
N GLY A 288 9.99 10.43 25.80
CA GLY A 288 10.76 9.38 26.44
C GLY A 288 10.04 8.04 26.44
N ASP A 289 9.80 7.46 27.61
CA ASP A 289 9.00 6.26 27.82
C ASP A 289 7.49 6.54 27.95
N GLY A 290 7.10 7.82 27.93
CA GLY A 290 5.72 8.26 28.05
C GLY A 290 4.96 8.34 26.72
N VAL A 291 3.63 8.27 26.83
CA VAL A 291 2.68 8.45 25.73
C VAL A 291 1.70 9.54 26.10
N LEU A 292 1.49 10.49 25.19
CA LEU A 292 0.53 11.55 25.34
C LEU A 292 -0.58 11.38 24.32
N ALA A 293 -1.84 11.35 24.77
CA ALA A 293 -3.00 11.20 23.90
C ALA A 293 -4.10 12.23 24.26
N GLN A 294 -4.96 12.48 23.28
CA GLN A 294 -6.04 13.45 23.37
C GLN A 294 -7.34 12.89 22.80
N PHE A 295 -8.45 13.29 23.40
CA PHE A 295 -9.81 12.97 22.98
C PHE A 295 -10.51 14.30 22.68
N LEU A 296 -10.79 14.54 21.40
CA LEU A 296 -11.27 15.83 20.89
C LEU A 296 -12.70 15.80 20.39
N ASP A 297 -13.21 14.60 20.04
CA ASP A 297 -14.49 14.45 19.38
C ASP A 297 -15.64 14.33 20.38
N GLY A 298 -16.77 14.93 20.01
CA GLY A 298 -17.99 14.89 20.83
C GLY A 298 -18.02 15.93 21.95
N THR A 299 -18.95 15.73 22.88
CA THR A 299 -19.13 16.58 24.08
C THR A 299 -18.06 16.30 25.13
N ALA A 300 -17.84 17.23 26.05
CA ALA A 300 -16.91 17.04 27.17
C ALA A 300 -17.16 15.74 27.96
N ALA A 301 -18.42 15.33 28.11
CA ALA A 301 -18.80 14.08 28.79
C ALA A 301 -18.45 12.83 27.94
N GLN A 302 -18.59 12.90 26.63
CA GLN A 302 -18.20 11.81 25.74
C GLN A 302 -16.68 11.66 25.66
N GLN A 303 -15.95 12.76 25.56
CA GLN A 303 -14.48 12.78 25.58
C GLN A 303 -13.94 12.17 26.89
N ALA A 304 -14.51 12.56 28.04
CA ALA A 304 -14.09 12.05 29.34
C ALA A 304 -14.44 10.56 29.51
N ALA A 305 -15.60 10.12 29.02
CA ALA A 305 -15.99 8.72 29.05
C ALA A 305 -15.08 7.85 28.18
N ALA A 306 -14.73 8.33 26.96
CA ALA A 306 -13.81 7.65 26.06
C ALA A 306 -12.39 7.56 26.67
N ALA A 307 -11.88 8.65 27.24
CA ALA A 307 -10.58 8.66 27.89
C ALA A 307 -10.51 7.71 29.12
N LEU A 308 -11.57 7.66 29.92
CA LEU A 308 -11.62 6.73 31.06
C LEU A 308 -11.68 5.28 30.61
N ALA A 309 -12.56 4.96 29.66
CA ALA A 309 -12.67 3.61 29.10
C ALA A 309 -11.35 3.14 28.45
N CYS A 310 -10.66 4.07 27.78
CA CYS A 310 -9.32 3.81 27.24
C CYS A 310 -8.31 3.48 28.35
N ALA A 311 -8.27 4.26 29.42
CA ALA A 311 -7.38 4.01 30.57
C ALA A 311 -7.64 2.67 31.22
N ASP A 312 -8.91 2.29 31.42
CA ASP A 312 -9.32 1.00 31.99
C ASP A 312 -8.92 -0.16 31.06
N GLU A 313 -9.07 -0.01 29.75
CA GLU A 313 -8.66 -1.04 28.80
C GLU A 313 -7.14 -1.17 28.73
N ILE A 314 -6.39 -0.08 28.77
CA ILE A 314 -4.93 -0.11 28.85
C ILE A 314 -4.50 -0.91 30.08
N SER A 315 -5.10 -0.65 31.25
CA SER A 315 -4.78 -1.37 32.48
C SER A 315 -4.99 -2.86 32.32
N ARG A 316 -6.17 -3.30 31.85
CA ARG A 316 -6.47 -4.73 31.62
C ARG A 316 -5.50 -5.39 30.64
N ARG A 317 -5.18 -4.71 29.53
CA ARG A 317 -4.24 -5.23 28.52
C ARG A 317 -2.81 -5.31 29.05
N MET A 318 -2.40 -4.37 29.88
CA MET A 318 -1.09 -4.38 30.53
C MET A 318 -0.99 -5.52 31.56
N GLU A 319 -2.06 -5.79 32.34
CA GLU A 319 -2.12 -6.92 33.23
C GLU A 319 -2.00 -8.26 32.51
N ALA A 320 -2.73 -8.45 31.40
CA ALA A 320 -2.64 -9.65 30.57
C ALA A 320 -1.22 -9.81 29.99
N ALA A 321 -0.63 -8.75 29.43
CA ALA A 321 0.73 -8.77 28.93
C ALA A 321 1.77 -9.07 30.03
N ASN A 322 1.57 -8.55 31.22
CA ASN A 322 2.43 -8.83 32.39
C ASN A 322 2.34 -10.29 32.83
N GLY A 323 1.17 -10.90 32.76
CA GLY A 323 1.00 -12.33 33.03
C GLY A 323 1.86 -13.19 32.11
N GLU A 324 1.84 -12.90 30.81
CA GLU A 324 2.70 -13.58 29.82
C GLU A 324 4.21 -13.31 30.05
N ARG A 325 4.57 -12.10 30.44
CA ARG A 325 5.95 -11.72 30.74
C ARG A 325 6.49 -12.50 31.94
N VAL A 326 5.75 -12.51 33.03
CA VAL A 326 6.12 -13.23 34.27
C VAL A 326 6.26 -14.72 34.01
N ALA A 327 5.36 -15.32 33.23
CA ALA A 327 5.44 -16.73 32.83
C ALA A 327 6.73 -17.05 32.03
N ARG A 328 7.34 -16.04 31.38
CA ARG A 328 8.63 -16.14 30.66
C ARG A 328 9.83 -15.72 31.51
N GLY A 329 9.66 -15.44 32.79
CA GLY A 329 10.74 -14.99 33.70
C GLY A 329 11.16 -13.52 33.48
N LEU A 330 10.33 -12.74 32.78
CA LEU A 330 10.57 -11.30 32.53
C LEU A 330 9.88 -10.45 33.60
N PRO A 331 10.41 -9.25 33.90
CA PRO A 331 9.78 -8.37 34.90
C PRO A 331 8.44 -7.84 34.38
N ALA A 332 7.48 -7.69 35.28
CA ALA A 332 6.25 -6.97 34.99
C ALA A 332 6.53 -5.48 34.78
N LEU A 333 5.84 -4.87 33.81
CA LEU A 333 5.94 -3.45 33.50
C LEU A 333 4.77 -2.70 34.17
N ALA A 334 5.06 -1.92 35.17
CA ALA A 334 4.06 -1.07 35.80
C ALA A 334 3.93 0.25 35.03
N VAL A 335 2.71 0.70 34.77
CA VAL A 335 2.42 1.99 34.17
C VAL A 335 1.68 2.91 35.12
N THR A 336 1.79 4.22 34.88
CA THR A 336 1.00 5.26 35.52
C THR A 336 0.22 5.98 34.46
N VAL A 337 -1.10 6.10 34.62
CA VAL A 337 -1.99 6.85 33.74
C VAL A 337 -2.51 8.09 34.47
N ALA A 338 -2.43 9.24 33.81
CA ALA A 338 -2.97 10.51 34.29
C ALA A 338 -4.04 11.03 33.32
N LEU A 339 -5.17 11.51 33.85
CA LEU A 339 -6.28 12.05 33.07
C LEU A 339 -6.59 13.49 33.46
N HIS A 340 -6.78 14.36 32.48
CA HIS A 340 -7.17 15.76 32.70
C HIS A 340 -8.14 16.23 31.62
N ALA A 341 -8.98 17.20 31.95
CA ALA A 341 -9.89 17.87 31.02
C ALA A 341 -9.68 19.38 31.04
N GLY A 342 -9.60 19.99 29.89
CA GLY A 342 -9.41 21.43 29.80
C GLY A 342 -9.43 21.97 28.40
N GLU A 343 -9.34 23.31 28.30
CA GLU A 343 -9.18 23.99 27.01
C GLU A 343 -7.74 23.86 26.53
N VAL A 344 -7.60 23.57 25.25
CA VAL A 344 -6.33 23.41 24.55
C VAL A 344 -6.37 24.11 23.21
N LEU A 345 -5.23 24.55 22.73
CA LEU A 345 -5.03 25.04 21.37
C LEU A 345 -4.54 23.87 20.52
N VAL A 346 -5.32 23.47 19.52
CA VAL A 346 -5.05 22.32 18.64
C VAL A 346 -4.86 22.81 17.22
N GLY A 347 -3.86 22.29 16.53
CA GLY A 347 -3.62 22.57 15.11
C GLY A 347 -2.22 22.26 14.67
N VAL A 348 -1.91 22.64 13.43
CA VAL A 348 -0.57 22.55 12.87
C VAL A 348 0.20 23.80 13.23
N PHE A 349 1.30 23.62 13.92
CA PHE A 349 2.28 24.67 14.20
C PHE A 349 3.38 24.55 13.15
N ASP A 350 3.51 25.57 12.32
CA ASP A 350 4.50 25.63 11.25
C ASP A 350 5.38 26.87 11.44
N ASP A 351 6.69 26.66 11.59
CA ASP A 351 7.69 27.72 11.71
C ASP A 351 8.43 27.97 10.39
N GLY A 352 7.95 27.38 9.28
CA GLY A 352 8.58 27.44 7.96
C GLY A 352 9.75 26.47 7.78
N ARG A 353 10.15 25.75 8.85
CA ARG A 353 11.18 24.69 8.81
C ARG A 353 10.63 23.34 9.22
N ARG A 354 9.69 23.36 10.15
CA ARG A 354 9.03 22.15 10.68
C ARG A 354 7.55 22.44 10.93
N ALA A 355 6.70 21.60 10.36
CA ALA A 355 5.29 21.56 10.69
C ALA A 355 5.02 20.42 11.67
N GLU A 356 4.34 20.69 12.77
CA GLU A 356 3.97 19.70 13.78
C GLU A 356 2.50 19.90 14.16
N PHE A 357 1.69 18.85 14.03
CA PHE A 357 0.38 18.84 14.65
C PHE A 357 0.53 18.57 16.14
N THR A 358 0.04 19.45 16.97
CA THR A 358 0.20 19.30 18.42
C THR A 358 -0.87 20.06 19.19
N VAL A 359 -0.91 19.77 20.48
CA VAL A 359 -1.79 20.39 21.45
C VAL A 359 -0.97 21.21 22.43
N LEU A 360 -1.35 22.47 22.58
CA LEU A 360 -0.71 23.39 23.52
C LEU A 360 -1.74 23.96 24.50
N GLY A 361 -1.28 24.37 25.64
CA GLY A 361 -2.09 25.12 26.60
C GLY A 361 -1.87 24.73 28.06
N PRO A 362 -2.49 25.48 29.01
CA PRO A 362 -2.35 25.23 30.45
C PRO A 362 -2.78 23.84 30.88
N ALA A 363 -3.74 23.21 30.14
CA ALA A 363 -4.21 21.86 30.43
C ALA A 363 -3.10 20.81 30.27
N MET A 364 -2.15 21.01 29.34
CA MET A 364 -1.00 20.14 29.15
C MET A 364 -0.06 20.18 30.35
N ASN A 365 0.22 21.37 30.84
CA ASN A 365 1.04 21.57 32.05
C ASN A 365 0.37 20.97 33.28
N ALA A 366 -0.95 21.11 33.39
CA ALA A 366 -1.72 20.49 34.46
C ALA A 366 -1.64 18.96 34.41
N LEU A 367 -1.78 18.36 33.21
CA LEU A 367 -1.65 16.92 33.01
C LEU A 367 -0.27 16.40 33.42
N ALA A 368 0.81 17.08 33.02
CA ALA A 368 2.17 16.70 33.41
C ALA A 368 2.41 16.75 34.93
N ARG A 369 1.76 17.68 35.65
CA ARG A 369 1.82 17.75 37.11
C ARG A 369 1.06 16.59 37.76
N ILE A 370 -0.11 16.22 37.22
CA ILE A 370 -0.91 15.08 37.68
C ILE A 370 -0.12 13.77 37.50
N GLU A 371 0.47 13.58 36.32
CA GLU A 371 1.31 12.40 36.03
C GLU A 371 2.48 12.28 37.00
N ARG A 372 3.26 13.35 37.18
CA ARG A 372 4.37 13.37 38.14
C ARG A 372 3.92 13.03 39.57
N ARG A 373 2.79 13.61 40.00
CA ARG A 373 2.24 13.34 41.31
C ARG A 373 1.78 11.90 41.45
N ALA A 374 1.05 11.36 40.48
CA ALA A 374 0.60 9.97 40.45
C ALA A 374 1.79 8.99 40.51
N LYS A 375 2.85 9.30 39.79
CA LYS A 375 4.12 8.55 39.77
C LYS A 375 4.77 8.52 41.15
N ASN A 376 4.86 9.69 41.82
CA ASN A 376 5.44 9.83 43.15
C ASN A 376 4.60 9.12 44.25
N ASP A 377 3.28 9.05 44.09
CA ASP A 377 2.36 8.40 45.00
C ASP A 377 2.17 6.91 44.70
N GLY A 378 2.82 6.40 43.65
CA GLY A 378 2.71 5.01 43.22
C GLY A 378 1.30 4.63 42.74
N LEU A 379 0.54 5.59 42.20
CA LEU A 379 -0.82 5.36 41.71
C LEU A 379 -0.80 4.87 40.27
N PRO A 380 -1.51 3.78 39.92
CA PRO A 380 -1.61 3.33 38.53
C PRO A 380 -2.50 4.23 37.68
N LEU A 381 -3.49 4.89 38.31
CA LEU A 381 -4.40 5.83 37.65
C LEU A 381 -4.70 7.01 38.57
N ALA A 382 -4.64 8.21 38.04
CA ALA A 382 -5.05 9.44 38.69
C ALA A 382 -5.73 10.38 37.73
N ALA A 383 -6.70 11.14 38.19
CA ALA A 383 -7.34 12.17 37.37
C ALA A 383 -7.50 13.49 38.11
N SER A 384 -7.68 14.57 37.39
CA SER A 384 -8.08 15.83 38.02
C SER A 384 -9.56 15.85 38.38
N LYS A 385 -9.92 16.60 39.41
CA LYS A 385 -11.32 16.88 39.74
C LYS A 385 -12.11 17.49 38.60
N ARG A 386 -11.42 18.25 37.70
CA ARG A 386 -12.03 18.82 36.49
C ARG A 386 -12.44 17.71 35.51
N PHE A 387 -11.63 16.68 35.36
CA PHE A 387 -11.95 15.51 34.55
C PHE A 387 -13.18 14.77 35.06
N LEU A 388 -13.27 14.52 36.38
CA LEU A 388 -14.46 13.91 36.96
C LEU A 388 -15.74 14.75 36.76
N ARG A 389 -15.64 16.06 36.84
CA ARG A 389 -16.78 16.94 36.52
C ARG A 389 -17.24 16.82 35.05
N SER A 390 -16.32 16.60 34.15
CA SER A 390 -16.67 16.37 32.73
C SER A 390 -17.41 15.04 32.52
N LEU A 391 -17.15 14.00 33.33
CA LEU A 391 -17.91 12.73 33.32
C LEU A 391 -19.36 12.91 33.79
N GLY A 392 -19.63 13.89 34.65
CA GLY A 392 -20.97 14.13 35.21
C GLY A 392 -21.49 12.92 35.97
N ALA A 393 -22.70 12.45 35.62
CA ALA A 393 -23.33 11.29 36.27
C ALA A 393 -22.58 9.95 36.02
N ARG A 394 -21.63 9.90 35.09
CA ARG A 394 -20.80 8.73 34.80
C ARG A 394 -19.54 8.65 35.67
N ALA A 395 -19.32 9.61 36.56
CA ALA A 395 -18.17 9.60 37.45
C ALA A 395 -18.23 8.38 38.39
N PRO A 396 -17.14 7.57 38.46
CA PRO A 396 -17.11 6.42 39.40
C PRO A 396 -17.29 6.86 40.83
N ALA A 397 -18.15 6.19 41.61
CA ALA A 397 -18.48 6.54 42.96
C ALA A 397 -17.36 6.20 43.96
N ASP A 398 -16.47 5.30 43.62
CA ASP A 398 -15.36 4.78 44.42
C ASP A 398 -14.08 5.63 44.36
N TRP A 399 -14.08 6.70 43.54
CA TRP A 399 -12.93 7.57 43.46
C TRP A 399 -12.82 8.52 44.64
N ARG A 400 -11.67 8.49 45.31
CA ARG A 400 -11.37 9.33 46.44
C ARG A 400 -10.50 10.52 46.06
N ARG A 401 -10.71 11.64 46.76
CA ARG A 401 -9.87 12.82 46.65
C ARG A 401 -8.53 12.57 47.38
N LEU A 402 -7.45 12.94 46.71
CA LEU A 402 -6.11 12.89 47.27
C LEU A 402 -5.80 14.18 48.04
N PRO A 403 -5.10 14.09 49.19
CA PRO A 403 -4.70 15.29 49.95
C PRO A 403 -3.70 16.12 49.13
N ARG A 404 -3.79 17.44 49.24
CA ARG A 404 -2.78 18.33 48.68
C ARG A 404 -1.46 18.19 49.43
N ARG A 405 -0.34 18.29 48.72
CA ARG A 405 1.00 18.34 49.33
C ARG A 405 1.49 19.78 49.42
N ALA A 406 2.24 20.09 50.46
CA ALA A 406 2.97 21.37 50.56
C ALA A 406 3.98 21.48 49.41
N GLY A 407 4.02 22.64 48.75
CA GLY A 407 4.90 22.87 47.57
C GLY A 407 4.32 22.41 46.22
N GLU A 408 3.10 21.89 46.15
CA GLU A 408 2.40 21.53 44.92
C GLU A 408 1.14 22.40 44.71
N GLU A 409 1.23 23.68 45.01
CA GLU A 409 0.09 24.61 44.95
C GLU A 409 -0.49 24.71 43.53
N ASP A 410 0.34 24.58 42.50
CA ASP A 410 -0.04 24.59 41.11
C ASP A 410 -0.60 23.27 40.58
N CYS A 411 -0.57 22.18 41.37
CA CYS A 411 -1.15 20.91 40.95
C CYS A 411 -2.66 20.94 41.11
N PRO A 412 -3.45 20.51 40.12
CA PRO A 412 -4.90 20.40 40.27
C PRO A 412 -5.30 19.49 41.39
N ASP A 413 -6.51 19.70 41.94
CA ASP A 413 -7.10 18.72 42.86
C ASP A 413 -7.20 17.34 42.21
N LEU A 414 -6.60 16.33 42.80
CA LEU A 414 -6.50 14.97 42.27
C LEU A 414 -7.52 14.04 42.92
N VAL A 415 -7.92 13.09 42.13
CA VAL A 415 -8.75 11.95 42.51
C VAL A 415 -8.12 10.68 41.93
N ALA A 416 -8.31 9.58 42.65
CA ALA A 416 -7.86 8.25 42.19
C ALA A 416 -8.86 7.19 42.65
N PRO A 417 -8.91 6.02 41.98
CA PRO A 417 -9.69 4.88 42.46
C PRO A 417 -9.30 4.49 43.88
N ALA A 418 -10.27 4.00 44.71
CA ALA A 418 -9.95 3.43 45.99
C ALA A 418 -9.07 2.17 45.82
N ARG A 419 -8.10 1.94 46.71
CA ARG A 419 -7.12 0.84 46.54
C ARG A 419 -7.76 -0.56 46.44
N ASP A 420 -8.96 -0.74 46.98
CA ASP A 420 -9.65 -2.03 46.99
C ASP A 420 -10.26 -2.40 45.62
N SER A 421 -10.53 -1.42 44.73
CA SER A 421 -11.03 -1.69 43.36
C SER A 421 -9.94 -2.17 42.39
N LEU A 422 -8.68 -1.98 42.76
CA LEU A 422 -7.51 -2.44 41.94
C LEU A 422 -7.02 -3.84 42.40
N ALA A 423 -7.36 -4.29 43.62
CA ALA A 423 -6.98 -5.60 44.12
C ALA A 423 -7.91 -6.73 43.64
N SER A 424 -9.13 -6.41 43.22
CA SER A 424 -10.06 -7.38 42.60
C SER A 424 -9.79 -7.75 41.18
N ALA A 425 -8.84 -7.08 40.50
CA ALA A 425 -8.38 -7.39 39.16
C ALA A 425 -7.08 -8.22 39.13
N SER A 426 -6.53 -8.60 40.30
CA SER A 426 -5.27 -9.34 40.45
C SER A 426 -5.42 -10.74 41.04
N LEU A 427 -6.61 -11.37 40.94
CA LEU A 427 -6.84 -12.79 41.26
C LEU A 427 -7.21 -13.61 40.06
#